data_eee667ccdd7d10a0e7e560f64be11773
#
_entry.id   eee667ccdd7d10a0e7e560f64be11773
#
_cell.length_a   1.000
_cell.length_b   1.000
_cell.length_c   1.000
_cell.angle_alpha   90.00
_cell.angle_beta   90.00
_cell.angle_gamma   90.00
#
_symmetry.space_group_name_H-M   'P 1'
#
loop_
_entity.id
_entity.type
_entity.pdbx_description
1 polymer ?
#
loop_
_entity_poly.entity_id
_entity_poly.type
_entity_poly.pdbx_seq_one_letter_code
_entity_poly.pdbx_strand_id
1 'polypeptide(L)' 'MSTLHHDSIFESCNESVDIRPCFNGVGSWEVFDDTGEVHDTYDTIDEATKAREELVLYLWECLLQ' A
#
# COMPACT_ATOMS: atom_id res chain seq x y z
N MET A 1 -16.55 -4.59 20.50
CA MET A 1 -16.87 -4.51 19.07
C MET A 1 -16.05 -3.51 18.32
N SER A 2 -15.53 -2.50 18.99
CA SER A 2 -14.64 -1.52 18.34
C SER A 2 -13.39 -2.17 17.74
N THR A 3 -12.90 -3.26 18.33
CA THR A 3 -11.74 -3.98 17.83
C THR A 3 -11.98 -4.54 16.43
N LEU A 4 -13.16 -5.15 16.20
CA LEU A 4 -13.51 -5.67 14.89
C LEU A 4 -13.64 -4.57 13.85
N HIS A 5 -14.13 -3.41 14.27
CA HIS A 5 -14.23 -2.27 13.39
C HIS A 5 -12.84 -1.77 12.94
N HIS A 6 -11.89 -1.71 13.88
CA HIS A 6 -10.53 -1.29 13.56
C HIS A 6 -9.84 -2.27 12.60
N ASP A 7 -10.02 -3.56 12.82
CA ASP A 7 -9.46 -4.58 11.94
C ASP A 7 -10.03 -4.46 10.53
N SER A 8 -11.33 -4.18 10.42
CA SER A 8 -11.99 -4.01 9.15
C SER A 8 -11.44 -2.81 8.38
N ILE A 9 -11.19 -1.70 9.08
CA ILE A 9 -10.60 -0.51 8.48
C ILE A 9 -9.18 -0.80 8.00
N PHE A 10 -8.39 -1.51 8.81
CA PHE A 10 -7.03 -1.86 8.44
C PHE A 10 -7.01 -2.74 7.19
N GLU A 11 -7.89 -3.73 7.11
CA GLU A 11 -7.98 -4.59 5.93
C GLU A 11 -8.35 -3.80 4.68
N SER A 12 -9.26 -2.85 4.80
CA SER A 12 -9.62 -1.96 3.70
C SER A 12 -8.42 -1.18 3.20
N CYS A 13 -7.63 -0.61 4.10
CA CYS A 13 -6.41 0.10 3.73
C CYS A 13 -5.41 -0.82 3.06
N ASN A 14 -5.27 -2.04 3.60
CA ASN A 14 -4.34 -3.02 3.08
C ASN A 14 -4.72 -3.45 1.66
N GLU A 15 -6.00 -3.54 1.36
CA GLU A 15 -6.48 -3.90 0.03
C GLU A 15 -6.42 -2.75 -0.96
N SER A 16 -6.43 -1.51 -0.49
CA SER A 16 -6.42 -0.34 -1.36
C SER A 16 -5.05 -0.01 -1.92
N VAL A 17 -3.99 -0.63 -1.41
CA VAL A 17 -2.62 -0.40 -1.85
C VAL A 17 -2.01 -1.72 -2.31
N ASP A 18 -1.37 -1.71 -3.47
CA ASP A 18 -0.78 -2.93 -4.03
C ASP A 18 0.54 -2.59 -4.71
N ILE A 19 1.29 -3.62 -5.09
CA ILE A 19 2.54 -3.48 -5.82
C ILE A 19 2.48 -4.32 -7.09
N ARG A 20 3.19 -3.85 -8.12
CA ARG A 20 3.28 -4.58 -9.39
C ARG A 20 4.59 -4.23 -10.09
N PRO A 21 5.07 -5.08 -11.01
CA PRO A 21 6.26 -4.72 -11.80
C PRO A 21 5.98 -3.50 -12.67
N CYS A 22 6.95 -2.61 -12.76
CA CYS A 22 6.84 -1.45 -13.65
C CYS A 22 6.89 -1.89 -15.10
N PHE A 23 6.03 -1.32 -15.91
CA PHE A 23 5.98 -1.62 -17.33
C PHE A 23 7.22 -1.15 -18.06
N ASN A 24 7.76 -0.01 -17.65
CA ASN A 24 8.85 0.64 -18.36
C ASN A 24 10.23 0.38 -17.78
N GLY A 25 10.29 -0.29 -16.63
CA GLY A 25 11.55 -0.52 -15.96
C GLY A 25 11.81 -1.99 -15.75
N VAL A 26 12.94 -2.47 -16.22
CA VAL A 26 13.34 -3.85 -15.98
C VAL A 26 13.78 -3.96 -14.52
N GLY A 27 13.10 -4.82 -13.76
CA GLY A 27 13.46 -5.05 -12.37
C GLY A 27 12.97 -4.00 -11.39
N SER A 28 12.10 -3.10 -11.83
CA SER A 28 11.51 -2.09 -10.94
C SER A 28 10.10 -2.48 -10.53
N TRP A 29 9.68 -1.98 -9.38
CA TRP A 29 8.36 -2.27 -8.80
C TRP A 29 7.68 -0.96 -8.43
N GLU A 30 6.38 -0.87 -8.66
CA GLU A 30 5.62 0.32 -8.31
C GLU A 30 4.56 0.02 -7.26
N VAL A 31 4.35 0.98 -6.38
CA VAL A 31 3.30 0.95 -5.36
C VAL A 31 2.17 1.84 -5.84
N PHE A 32 0.97 1.31 -5.95
CA PHE A 32 -0.17 2.04 -6.47
C PHE A 32 -1.40 1.83 -5.59
N ASP A 33 -2.35 2.75 -5.68
CA ASP A 33 -3.58 2.66 -4.92
C ASP A 33 -4.74 2.13 -5.77
N ASP A 34 -5.92 2.02 -5.17
CA ASP A 34 -7.10 1.48 -5.82
C ASP A 34 -7.66 2.40 -6.91
N THR A 35 -7.18 3.63 -7.02
CA THR A 35 -7.54 4.52 -8.12
C THR A 35 -6.60 4.33 -9.31
N GLY A 36 -5.54 3.55 -9.14
CA GLY A 36 -4.53 3.34 -10.17
C GLY A 36 -3.40 4.34 -10.14
N GLU A 37 -3.40 5.26 -9.18
CA GLU A 37 -2.32 6.23 -9.05
C GLU A 37 -1.09 5.61 -8.43
N VAL A 38 0.07 5.77 -9.07
CA VAL A 38 1.33 5.26 -8.59
C VAL A 38 1.92 6.24 -7.58
N HIS A 39 2.20 5.76 -6.37
CA HIS A 39 2.78 6.58 -5.31
C HIS A 39 4.29 6.68 -5.41
N ASP A 40 4.95 5.56 -5.75
CA ASP A 40 6.41 5.56 -5.88
C ASP A 40 6.86 4.28 -6.57
N THR A 41 8.16 4.26 -6.96
CA THR A 41 8.76 3.09 -7.59
C THR A 41 10.01 2.70 -6.83
N TYR A 42 10.34 1.40 -6.87
CA TYR A 42 11.44 0.82 -6.11
C TYR A 42 12.18 -0.20 -6.96
N ASP A 43 13.47 -0.40 -6.68
CA ASP A 43 14.30 -1.30 -7.45
C ASP A 43 14.06 -2.78 -7.11
N THR A 44 13.61 -3.07 -5.90
CA THR A 44 13.36 -4.44 -5.46
C THR A 44 11.96 -4.58 -4.91
N ILE A 45 11.44 -5.81 -4.98
CA ILE A 45 10.13 -6.11 -4.40
C ILE A 45 10.14 -5.94 -2.88
N ASP A 46 11.27 -6.20 -2.23
CA ASP A 46 11.38 -6.03 -0.79
C ASP A 46 11.20 -4.58 -0.38
N GLU A 47 11.81 -3.66 -1.12
CA GLU A 47 11.66 -2.24 -0.87
C GLU A 47 10.24 -1.78 -1.12
N ALA A 48 9.63 -2.24 -2.21
CA ALA A 48 8.24 -1.90 -2.54
C ALA A 48 7.28 -2.44 -1.48
N THR A 49 7.50 -3.67 -1.01
CA THR A 49 6.66 -4.27 0.02
C THR A 49 6.73 -3.48 1.32
N LYS A 50 7.93 -3.07 1.71
CA LYS A 50 8.12 -2.28 2.91
C LYS A 50 7.44 -0.92 2.79
N ALA A 51 7.57 -0.27 1.65
CA ALA A 51 6.93 1.01 1.40
C ALA A 51 5.41 0.88 1.40
N ARG A 52 4.89 -0.22 0.85
CA ARG A 52 3.45 -0.51 0.86
C ARG A 52 2.94 -0.63 2.29
N GLU A 53 3.66 -1.36 3.13
CA GLU A 53 3.28 -1.52 4.53
C GLU A 53 3.25 -0.19 5.26
N GLU A 54 4.24 0.66 5.04
CA GLU A 54 4.30 1.98 5.64
C GLU A 54 3.14 2.86 5.18
N LEU A 55 2.80 2.80 3.90
CA LEU A 55 1.69 3.57 3.35
C LEU A 55 0.35 3.08 3.93
N VAL A 56 0.17 1.76 4.05
CA VAL A 56 -1.04 1.20 4.65
C VAL A 56 -1.20 1.68 6.08
N LEU A 57 -0.13 1.66 6.86
CA LEU A 57 -0.16 2.14 8.24
C LEU A 57 -0.50 3.62 8.31
N TYR A 58 0.07 4.41 7.42
CA TYR A 58 -0.22 5.83 7.34
C TYR A 58 -1.70 6.09 7.07
N LEU A 59 -2.26 5.40 6.07
CA LEU A 59 -3.67 5.54 5.72
C LEU A 59 -4.57 5.11 6.88
N TRP A 60 -4.22 4.02 7.54
CA TRP A 60 -4.97 3.53 8.67
C TRP A 60 -4.99 4.54 9.82
N GLU A 61 -3.83 5.10 10.15
CA GLU A 61 -3.73 6.11 11.19
C GLU A 61 -4.55 7.36 10.85
N CYS A 62 -4.54 7.77 9.58
CA CYS A 62 -5.34 8.90 9.14
C CYS A 62 -6.84 8.64 9.32
N LEU A 63 -7.28 7.43 9.04
CA LEU A 63 -8.70 7.07 9.18
C LEU A 63 -9.14 6.98 10.64
N LEU A 64 -8.20 6.74 11.55
CA LEU A 64 -8.52 6.67 12.97
C LEU A 64 -8.62 8.05 13.63
N GLN A 65 -8.15 9.06 12.97
CA GLN A 65 -8.26 10.43 13.44
C GLN A 65 -9.55 11.06 12.94
#